data_974c2935188a985438065130997af33f
#
_entry.id   974c2935188a985438065130997af33f
#
_cell.length_a   1.000
_cell.length_b   1.000
_cell.length_c   1.000
_cell.angle_alpha   90.00
_cell.angle_beta   90.00
_cell.angle_gamma   90.00
#
_symmetry.space_group_name_H-M   'P 1'
#
loop_
_entity.id
_entity.type
_entity.pdbx_description
1 polymer ?
#
loop_
_entity_poly.entity_id
_entity_poly.type
_entity_poly.pdbx_seq_one_letter_code
_entity_poly.pdbx_strand_id
1 'polypeptide(L)'
;MKKTLFAAAALAALALSAQANAAVITLDFEGVGNNQAVGNYYNGGAGTNYGVSFSGPTLALVDADAGGSGNFANEPTKDTIMFFLQANNATLDFAAGFTTGFSFFYTSSTAATVNVWSGVGATGSILGSINLAAQHTNNCVGDPNGTFCNWSAIGVNFAGTARSIDFGGTANQTGYDNITFGSSRPGGVVPEPATWAMMLLGFGGMGAVLRSRRRQFATA
;
A
#
# COMPACT_ATOMS: atom_id res chain seq x y z
N MET A 1 -50.44 13.16 -13.13
CA MET A 1 -49.06 13.69 -13.17
C MET A 1 -48.20 13.40 -11.89
N LYS A 2 -48.71 12.76 -10.83
CA LYS A 2 -47.94 12.47 -9.59
C LYS A 2 -47.20 11.12 -9.59
N LYS A 3 -47.51 10.21 -10.52
CA LYS A 3 -46.85 8.85 -10.60
C LYS A 3 -45.56 8.77 -11.36
N THR A 4 -45.25 9.76 -12.21
CA THR A 4 -44.02 9.78 -13.03
C THR A 4 -42.80 10.33 -12.31
N LEU A 5 -42.94 11.09 -11.23
CA LEU A 5 -41.82 11.62 -10.46
C LEU A 5 -41.13 10.55 -9.56
N PHE A 6 -41.87 9.52 -9.11
CA PHE A 6 -41.30 8.45 -8.30
C PHE A 6 -40.44 7.46 -9.10
N ALA A 7 -40.74 7.26 -10.37
CA ALA A 7 -39.96 6.38 -11.24
C ALA A 7 -38.59 6.98 -11.60
N ALA A 8 -38.50 8.30 -11.77
CA ALA A 8 -37.23 8.97 -12.08
C ALA A 8 -36.25 8.98 -10.90
N ALA A 9 -36.76 9.07 -9.66
CA ALA A 9 -35.90 9.01 -8.47
C ALA A 9 -35.36 7.61 -8.20
N ALA A 10 -36.08 6.53 -8.54
CA ALA A 10 -35.66 5.16 -8.40
C ALA A 10 -34.58 4.77 -9.44
N LEU A 11 -34.65 5.29 -10.67
CA LEU A 11 -33.64 5.05 -11.70
C LEU A 11 -32.30 5.76 -11.40
N ALA A 12 -32.32 6.92 -10.78
CA ALA A 12 -31.11 7.66 -10.39
C ALA A 12 -30.33 6.96 -9.26
N ALA A 13 -31.00 6.18 -8.42
CA ALA A 13 -30.35 5.44 -7.34
C ALA A 13 -29.60 4.17 -7.82
N LEU A 14 -29.94 3.61 -8.99
CA LEU A 14 -29.27 2.43 -9.53
C LEU A 14 -27.98 2.75 -10.31
N ALA A 15 -27.70 4.00 -10.63
CA ALA A 15 -26.52 4.39 -11.41
C ALA A 15 -25.28 4.69 -10.55
N LEU A 16 -25.41 4.68 -9.23
CA LEU A 16 -24.31 4.85 -8.28
C LEU A 16 -23.81 3.46 -7.79
N SER A 17 -23.33 2.64 -8.73
CA SER A 17 -22.49 1.51 -8.34
C SER A 17 -21.20 2.10 -7.76
N ALA A 18 -21.10 2.16 -6.45
CA ALA A 18 -19.85 2.46 -5.76
C ALA A 18 -18.82 1.43 -6.26
N GLN A 19 -17.81 1.87 -6.99
CA GLN A 19 -16.64 1.04 -7.20
C GLN A 19 -16.07 0.76 -5.81
N ALA A 20 -16.14 -0.51 -5.37
CA ALA A 20 -15.39 -0.93 -4.21
C ALA A 20 -13.91 -0.72 -4.53
N ASN A 21 -13.32 0.33 -3.99
CA ASN A 21 -11.86 0.47 -4.02
C ASN A 21 -11.30 -0.73 -3.26
N ALA A 22 -10.35 -1.44 -3.88
CA ALA A 22 -9.60 -2.46 -3.17
C ALA A 22 -9.00 -1.85 -1.90
N ALA A 23 -9.12 -2.55 -0.78
CA ALA A 23 -8.53 -2.09 0.47
C ALA A 23 -7.02 -1.88 0.27
N VAL A 24 -6.49 -0.77 0.79
CA VAL A 24 -5.04 -0.55 0.83
C VAL A 24 -4.47 -1.53 1.85
N ILE A 25 -3.45 -2.28 1.44
CA ILE A 25 -2.70 -3.20 2.30
C ILE A 25 -1.30 -2.65 2.44
N THR A 26 -0.81 -2.56 3.68
CA THR A 26 0.56 -2.15 3.98
C THR A 26 1.26 -3.27 4.75
N LEU A 27 2.48 -3.62 4.33
CA LEU A 27 3.36 -4.57 4.99
C LEU A 27 4.48 -3.79 5.67
N ASP A 28 4.55 -3.89 6.99
CA ASP A 28 5.49 -3.16 7.86
C ASP A 28 6.63 -4.05 8.40
N PHE A 29 6.60 -5.34 8.11
CA PHE A 29 7.57 -6.36 8.51
C PHE A 29 7.74 -6.59 10.01
N GLU A 30 7.00 -5.87 10.84
CA GLU A 30 7.08 -6.00 12.28
C GLU A 30 6.72 -7.41 12.75
N GLY A 31 7.56 -7.96 13.63
CA GLY A 31 7.37 -9.31 14.18
C GLY A 31 7.92 -10.46 13.33
N VAL A 32 8.50 -10.21 12.14
CA VAL A 32 9.18 -11.25 11.36
C VAL A 32 10.44 -11.74 12.09
N GLY A 33 11.22 -10.82 12.65
CA GLY A 33 12.43 -11.11 13.40
C GLY A 33 13.73 -10.84 12.61
N ASN A 34 14.80 -10.59 13.35
CA ASN A 34 16.08 -10.19 12.80
C ASN A 34 16.71 -11.30 11.94
N ASN A 35 17.07 -10.97 10.69
CA ASN A 35 17.63 -11.87 9.68
C ASN A 35 16.76 -13.11 9.38
N GLN A 36 15.46 -13.04 9.63
CA GLN A 36 14.53 -14.12 9.32
C GLN A 36 13.97 -13.95 7.92
N ALA A 37 13.72 -15.09 7.25
CA ALA A 37 13.07 -15.08 5.94
C ALA A 37 11.64 -14.55 6.06
N VAL A 38 11.27 -13.58 5.21
CA VAL A 38 9.88 -13.10 5.13
C VAL A 38 8.98 -14.20 4.59
N GLY A 39 9.38 -14.84 3.49
CA GLY A 39 8.71 -16.03 2.92
C GLY A 39 7.19 -15.95 2.94
N ASN A 40 6.56 -16.82 3.70
CA ASN A 40 5.10 -16.91 3.84
C ASN A 40 4.55 -16.17 5.07
N TYR A 41 5.31 -15.26 5.69
CA TYR A 41 4.84 -14.54 6.90
C TYR A 41 3.44 -13.94 6.70
N TYR A 42 3.19 -13.29 5.55
CA TYR A 42 1.92 -12.72 5.16
C TYR A 42 1.02 -13.62 4.29
N ASN A 43 1.33 -14.93 4.22
CA ASN A 43 0.57 -15.93 3.45
C ASN A 43 0.28 -17.18 4.30
N GLY A 44 -0.42 -16.99 5.41
CA GLY A 44 -0.75 -18.06 6.36
C GLY A 44 0.38 -18.41 7.35
N GLY A 45 1.45 -17.59 7.41
CA GLY A 45 2.46 -17.64 8.47
C GLY A 45 2.02 -16.93 9.75
N ALA A 46 2.98 -16.38 10.51
CA ALA A 46 2.70 -15.75 11.80
C ALA A 46 2.05 -14.36 11.69
N GLY A 47 2.21 -13.67 10.54
CA GLY A 47 1.62 -12.36 10.31
C GLY A 47 0.18 -12.42 9.82
N THR A 48 -0.39 -11.24 9.55
CA THR A 48 -1.72 -11.15 8.94
C THR A 48 -1.73 -11.80 7.56
N ASN A 49 -2.67 -12.71 7.33
CA ASN A 49 -2.78 -13.40 6.04
C ASN A 49 -3.40 -12.49 4.97
N TYR A 50 -2.56 -11.88 4.17
CA TYR A 50 -2.96 -11.10 2.98
C TYR A 50 -2.85 -11.91 1.68
N GLY A 51 -2.35 -13.15 1.72
CA GLY A 51 -2.06 -13.94 0.52
C GLY A 51 -0.81 -13.47 -0.23
N VAL A 52 0.12 -12.82 0.49
CA VAL A 52 1.37 -12.28 -0.06
C VAL A 52 2.55 -13.15 0.39
N SER A 53 3.35 -13.61 -0.57
CA SER A 53 4.56 -14.39 -0.30
C SER A 53 5.80 -13.74 -0.92
N PHE A 54 6.95 -14.05 -0.36
CA PHE A 54 8.25 -13.51 -0.79
C PHE A 54 9.20 -14.63 -1.20
N SER A 55 10.08 -14.35 -2.16
CA SER A 55 11.13 -15.26 -2.61
C SER A 55 12.20 -15.49 -1.52
N GLY A 56 12.93 -16.59 -1.63
CA GLY A 56 13.92 -17.04 -0.63
C GLY A 56 14.98 -16.02 -0.21
N PRO A 57 15.51 -15.14 -1.09
CA PRO A 57 16.49 -14.13 -0.69
C PRO A 57 15.95 -13.01 0.22
N THR A 58 14.64 -12.89 0.36
CA THR A 58 13.99 -11.80 1.11
C THR A 58 14.04 -12.05 2.61
N LEU A 59 14.68 -11.15 3.34
CA LEU A 59 14.84 -11.20 4.78
C LEU A 59 14.25 -9.96 5.44
N ALA A 60 13.87 -10.08 6.72
CA ALA A 60 13.62 -8.94 7.59
C ALA A 60 14.89 -8.61 8.39
N LEU A 61 15.10 -7.33 8.68
CA LEU A 61 16.24 -6.85 9.45
C LEU A 61 15.70 -5.91 10.54
N VAL A 62 16.04 -6.21 11.79
CA VAL A 62 15.71 -5.37 12.94
C VAL A 62 16.86 -4.40 13.19
N ASP A 63 16.54 -3.16 13.53
CA ASP A 63 17.54 -2.15 13.86
C ASP A 63 18.43 -2.55 15.05
N ALA A 64 19.67 -2.08 15.05
CA ALA A 64 20.64 -2.40 16.09
C ALA A 64 20.24 -1.82 17.45
N ASP A 65 19.61 -0.65 17.51
CA ASP A 65 19.15 -0.04 18.76
C ASP A 65 17.92 -0.73 19.34
N ALA A 66 17.14 -1.44 18.51
CA ALA A 66 16.07 -2.34 18.93
C ALA A 66 16.56 -3.78 19.24
N GLY A 67 17.87 -3.99 19.27
CA GLY A 67 18.49 -5.28 19.58
C GLY A 67 18.69 -6.21 18.38
N GLY A 68 18.56 -5.70 17.17
CA GLY A 68 18.85 -6.39 15.93
C GLY A 68 20.29 -6.22 15.45
N SER A 69 20.50 -6.30 14.15
CA SER A 69 21.79 -6.13 13.49
C SER A 69 21.77 -5.12 12.35
N GLY A 70 20.69 -4.40 12.19
CA GLY A 70 20.54 -3.35 11.18
C GLY A 70 21.41 -2.15 11.46
N ASN A 71 21.94 -1.52 10.41
CA ASN A 71 22.72 -0.28 10.47
C ASN A 71 21.94 0.85 9.80
N PHE A 72 20.66 0.93 10.06
CA PHE A 72 19.76 1.95 9.55
C PHE A 72 19.18 2.78 10.71
N ALA A 73 18.60 3.91 10.40
CA ALA A 73 17.94 4.80 11.35
C ALA A 73 16.84 5.59 10.66
N ASN A 74 15.91 6.14 11.43
CA ASN A 74 14.78 6.94 10.93
C ASN A 74 13.85 6.16 9.99
N GLU A 75 13.75 4.85 10.14
CA GLU A 75 12.83 4.01 9.40
C GLU A 75 11.37 4.45 9.61
N PRO A 76 10.51 4.27 8.59
CA PRO A 76 9.14 4.80 8.63
C PRO A 76 8.23 4.15 9.65
N THR A 77 8.47 2.85 9.97
CA THR A 77 7.74 2.12 11.01
C THR A 77 8.69 1.39 11.91
N LYS A 78 8.48 1.53 13.20
CA LYS A 78 9.24 0.95 14.33
C LYS A 78 10.68 0.56 13.99
N ASP A 79 10.95 -0.78 13.98
CA ASP A 79 12.31 -1.28 14.09
C ASP A 79 12.68 -2.29 13.02
N THR A 80 11.75 -2.66 12.10
CA THR A 80 11.95 -3.78 11.18
C THR A 80 11.73 -3.39 9.73
N ILE A 81 12.68 -3.72 8.87
CA ILE A 81 12.62 -3.46 7.43
C ILE A 81 12.77 -4.74 6.61
N MET A 82 12.45 -4.69 5.33
CA MET A 82 12.76 -5.75 4.36
C MET A 82 14.07 -5.43 3.62
N PHE A 83 14.89 -6.45 3.39
CA PHE A 83 16.07 -6.38 2.53
C PHE A 83 16.36 -7.73 1.87
N PHE A 84 17.43 -7.82 1.07
CA PHE A 84 17.93 -9.09 0.54
C PHE A 84 19.45 -9.12 0.62
N LEU A 85 20.01 -10.31 0.96
CA LEU A 85 21.41 -10.45 1.31
C LEU A 85 22.24 -11.21 0.27
N GLN A 86 21.66 -12.23 -0.35
CA GLN A 86 22.39 -13.17 -1.21
C GLN A 86 21.94 -13.15 -2.67
N ALA A 87 21.27 -12.09 -3.09
CA ALA A 87 20.80 -11.89 -4.46
C ALA A 87 20.75 -10.40 -4.77
N ASN A 88 20.68 -10.07 -6.06
CA ASN A 88 20.52 -8.70 -6.53
C ASN A 88 19.05 -8.35 -6.83
N ASN A 89 18.14 -9.23 -6.45
CA ASN A 89 16.70 -9.01 -6.52
C ASN A 89 15.97 -9.89 -5.52
N ALA A 90 14.73 -9.50 -5.21
CA ALA A 90 13.77 -10.29 -4.47
C ALA A 90 12.39 -10.13 -5.14
N THR A 91 11.61 -11.20 -5.18
CA THR A 91 10.24 -11.15 -5.71
C THR A 91 9.23 -11.27 -4.59
N LEU A 92 8.13 -10.53 -4.76
CA LEU A 92 6.92 -10.65 -3.97
C LEU A 92 5.80 -11.12 -4.90
N ASP A 93 5.07 -12.14 -4.48
CA ASP A 93 3.90 -12.64 -5.18
C ASP A 93 2.61 -12.35 -4.40
N PHE A 94 1.62 -11.84 -5.11
CA PHE A 94 0.27 -11.64 -4.65
C PHE A 94 -0.72 -12.22 -5.66
N ALA A 95 -1.00 -13.53 -5.55
CA ALA A 95 -1.75 -14.27 -6.55
C ALA A 95 -3.15 -13.72 -6.82
N ALA A 96 -3.86 -13.22 -5.80
CA ALA A 96 -5.15 -12.54 -5.95
C ALA A 96 -5.05 -11.26 -6.80
N GLY A 97 -3.88 -10.62 -6.77
CA GLY A 97 -3.59 -9.40 -7.48
C GLY A 97 -4.12 -8.13 -6.80
N PHE A 98 -3.60 -7.00 -7.26
CA PHE A 98 -4.00 -5.67 -6.83
C PHE A 98 -4.00 -4.70 -8.01
N THR A 99 -4.66 -3.56 -7.85
CA THR A 99 -4.86 -2.56 -8.92
C THR A 99 -4.49 -1.17 -8.42
N THR A 100 -4.51 -0.20 -9.31
CA THR A 100 -4.39 1.26 -9.07
C THR A 100 -2.99 1.74 -8.76
N GLY A 101 -2.27 1.19 -7.79
CA GLY A 101 -0.95 1.68 -7.43
C GLY A 101 -0.16 0.72 -6.55
N PHE A 102 1.13 0.99 -6.48
CA PHE A 102 2.10 0.31 -5.65
C PHE A 102 3.11 1.33 -5.12
N SER A 103 3.48 1.23 -3.85
CA SER A 103 4.41 2.18 -3.23
C SER A 103 5.10 1.57 -2.01
N PHE A 104 6.17 2.21 -1.58
CA PHE A 104 6.97 1.83 -0.41
C PHE A 104 7.86 3.00 0.02
N PHE A 105 8.44 2.90 1.20
CA PHE A 105 9.62 3.67 1.55
C PHE A 105 10.87 2.86 1.24
N TYR A 106 11.96 3.54 0.87
CA TYR A 106 13.24 2.91 0.63
C TYR A 106 14.41 3.74 1.11
N THR A 107 15.49 3.05 1.42
CA THR A 107 16.83 3.59 1.56
C THR A 107 17.78 2.74 0.72
N SER A 108 18.77 3.33 0.06
CA SER A 108 19.70 2.57 -0.78
C SER A 108 21.03 3.28 -0.96
N SER A 109 22.13 2.51 -0.96
CA SER A 109 23.47 3.00 -1.31
C SER A 109 23.77 2.92 -2.81
N THR A 110 22.92 2.23 -3.58
CA THR A 110 23.09 2.03 -5.03
C THR A 110 21.78 2.37 -5.76
N ALA A 111 21.89 2.70 -7.04
CA ALA A 111 20.69 2.80 -7.88
C ALA A 111 20.06 1.43 -8.08
N ALA A 112 18.74 1.39 -8.11
CA ALA A 112 17.96 0.17 -8.28
C ALA A 112 16.71 0.43 -9.12
N THR A 113 16.02 -0.63 -9.54
CA THR A 113 14.73 -0.53 -10.23
C THR A 113 13.78 -1.58 -9.66
N VAL A 114 12.57 -1.16 -9.32
CA VAL A 114 11.49 -2.03 -8.89
C VAL A 114 10.45 -2.10 -9.99
N ASN A 115 10.06 -3.31 -10.40
CA ASN A 115 9.10 -3.54 -11.47
C ASN A 115 7.82 -4.20 -10.96
N VAL A 116 6.69 -3.69 -11.41
CA VAL A 116 5.35 -4.22 -11.15
C VAL A 116 4.92 -5.09 -12.33
N TRP A 117 4.58 -6.35 -12.09
CA TRP A 117 4.28 -7.34 -13.12
C TRP A 117 2.83 -7.82 -13.08
N SER A 118 2.28 -8.14 -14.26
CA SER A 118 0.90 -8.65 -14.39
C SER A 118 0.73 -10.12 -13.99
N GLY A 119 1.80 -10.90 -14.01
CA GLY A 119 1.82 -12.32 -13.61
C GLY A 119 2.58 -12.53 -12.32
N VAL A 120 2.45 -13.70 -11.70
CA VAL A 120 3.23 -14.12 -10.53
C VAL A 120 4.68 -14.43 -10.93
N GLY A 121 5.63 -14.35 -9.99
CA GLY A 121 7.04 -14.70 -10.23
C GLY A 121 7.72 -13.77 -11.25
N ALA A 122 7.39 -12.48 -11.28
CA ALA A 122 7.92 -11.50 -12.23
C ALA A 122 7.73 -11.91 -13.70
N THR A 123 6.51 -12.36 -14.05
CA THR A 123 6.16 -12.78 -15.41
C THR A 123 5.05 -11.91 -16.02
N GLY A 124 4.82 -12.12 -17.31
CA GLY A 124 3.80 -11.34 -18.05
C GLY A 124 4.34 -9.98 -18.50
N SER A 125 3.52 -8.95 -18.39
CA SER A 125 3.87 -7.57 -18.80
C SER A 125 4.25 -6.73 -17.60
N ILE A 126 5.24 -5.85 -17.77
CA ILE A 126 5.53 -4.79 -16.79
C ILE A 126 4.42 -3.75 -16.88
N LEU A 127 3.73 -3.50 -15.76
CA LEU A 127 2.67 -2.52 -15.61
C LEU A 127 3.20 -1.16 -15.12
N GLY A 128 4.31 -1.18 -14.41
CA GLY A 128 4.97 0.02 -13.90
C GLY A 128 6.40 -0.26 -13.46
N SER A 129 7.23 0.78 -13.47
CA SER A 129 8.62 0.72 -13.02
C SER A 129 8.93 1.91 -12.14
N ILE A 130 9.70 1.70 -11.09
CA ILE A 130 10.13 2.70 -10.11
C ILE A 130 11.66 2.69 -10.08
N ASN A 131 12.29 3.82 -10.38
CA ASN A 131 13.74 3.97 -10.30
C ASN A 131 14.12 4.56 -8.95
N LEU A 132 15.04 3.91 -8.26
CA LEU A 132 15.55 4.29 -6.95
C LEU A 132 16.93 4.94 -7.12
N ALA A 133 17.13 6.10 -6.49
CA ALA A 133 18.44 6.75 -6.43
C ALA A 133 19.20 6.29 -5.17
N ALA A 134 20.52 6.34 -5.22
CA ALA A 134 21.34 6.21 -4.01
C ALA A 134 21.17 7.46 -3.13
N GLN A 135 20.87 7.27 -1.84
CA GLN A 135 20.56 8.37 -0.91
C GLN A 135 20.84 8.07 0.56
N HIS A 136 21.39 6.94 0.87
CA HIS A 136 21.40 6.30 2.19
C HIS A 136 22.02 7.13 3.33
N THR A 137 23.06 7.90 3.06
CA THR A 137 23.82 8.62 4.11
C THR A 137 23.24 9.98 4.53
N ASN A 138 22.12 10.40 3.97
CA ASN A 138 21.49 11.65 4.38
C ASN A 138 20.77 11.43 5.73
N ASN A 139 20.72 12.47 6.57
CA ASN A 139 19.99 12.51 7.85
C ASN A 139 20.43 11.50 8.93
N CYS A 140 21.66 11.04 8.93
CA CYS A 140 22.24 10.22 10.01
C CYS A 140 22.59 10.99 11.28
N VAL A 141 21.86 12.05 11.59
CA VAL A 141 22.08 12.87 12.78
C VAL A 141 21.45 12.19 14.00
N GLY A 142 22.29 11.90 15.00
CA GLY A 142 21.84 11.30 16.26
C GLY A 142 21.99 9.78 16.33
N ASP A 143 22.26 9.11 15.23
CA ASP A 143 22.57 7.69 15.19
C ASP A 143 24.02 7.46 14.71
N PRO A 144 24.98 7.22 15.63
CA PRO A 144 26.37 7.04 15.27
C PRO A 144 26.67 5.73 14.54
N ASN A 145 25.77 4.77 14.58
CA ASN A 145 25.92 3.46 13.93
C ASN A 145 25.10 3.33 12.64
N GLY A 146 24.16 4.24 12.41
CA GLY A 146 23.33 4.25 11.22
C GLY A 146 24.11 4.66 9.97
N THR A 147 23.98 3.89 8.91
CA THR A 147 24.53 4.21 7.59
C THR A 147 23.43 4.44 6.58
N PHE A 148 22.26 3.84 6.81
CA PHE A 148 21.05 3.95 5.99
C PHE A 148 20.00 4.77 6.74
N CYS A 149 20.10 6.11 6.69
CA CYS A 149 19.32 7.01 7.54
C CYS A 149 18.31 7.87 6.77
N ASN A 150 18.33 7.79 5.44
CA ASN A 150 17.42 8.57 4.60
C ASN A 150 16.41 7.65 3.93
N TRP A 151 15.15 7.87 4.25
CA TRP A 151 14.02 7.14 3.69
C TRP A 151 13.18 8.04 2.81
N SER A 152 12.92 7.61 1.58
CA SER A 152 12.05 8.32 0.65
C SER A 152 10.83 7.49 0.31
N ALA A 153 9.67 8.13 0.36
CA ALA A 153 8.43 7.57 -0.15
C ALA A 153 8.44 7.62 -1.68
N ILE A 154 8.14 6.49 -2.32
CA ILE A 154 8.05 6.41 -3.78
C ILE A 154 6.96 5.44 -4.19
N GLY A 155 6.37 5.65 -5.36
CA GLY A 155 5.35 4.75 -5.88
C GLY A 155 4.99 5.02 -7.32
N VAL A 156 4.15 4.15 -7.86
CA VAL A 156 3.68 4.20 -9.25
C VAL A 156 2.20 3.89 -9.31
N ASN A 157 1.48 4.61 -10.18
CA ASN A 157 0.13 4.23 -10.61
C ASN A 157 0.24 3.40 -11.90
N PHE A 158 -0.63 2.42 -12.05
CA PHE A 158 -0.71 1.60 -13.24
C PHE A 158 -2.16 1.21 -13.54
N ALA A 159 -2.39 0.76 -14.78
CA ALA A 159 -3.65 0.17 -15.19
C ALA A 159 -3.53 -1.36 -15.25
N GLY A 160 -4.64 -2.07 -15.00
CA GLY A 160 -4.68 -3.53 -14.98
C GLY A 160 -4.47 -4.11 -13.59
N THR A 161 -4.24 -5.43 -13.53
CA THR A 161 -4.04 -6.18 -12.29
C THR A 161 -2.59 -6.64 -12.19
N ALA A 162 -1.88 -6.16 -11.18
CA ALA A 162 -0.55 -6.63 -10.82
C ALA A 162 -0.65 -7.89 -9.95
N ARG A 163 0.33 -8.81 -10.09
CA ARG A 163 0.40 -10.04 -9.30
C ARG A 163 1.77 -10.33 -8.72
N SER A 164 2.80 -9.61 -9.14
CA SER A 164 4.11 -9.69 -8.50
C SER A 164 4.88 -8.40 -8.63
N ILE A 165 5.84 -8.26 -7.73
CA ILE A 165 6.82 -7.18 -7.69
C ILE A 165 8.21 -7.80 -7.75
N ASP A 166 9.07 -7.25 -8.58
CA ASP A 166 10.50 -7.58 -8.59
C ASP A 166 11.29 -6.38 -8.04
N PHE A 167 11.85 -6.55 -6.86
CA PHE A 167 12.70 -5.56 -6.18
C PHE A 167 14.13 -5.77 -6.64
N GLY A 168 14.58 -4.97 -7.60
CA GLY A 168 15.96 -4.96 -8.01
C GLY A 168 16.85 -4.15 -7.06
N GLY A 169 18.14 -4.38 -7.11
CA GLY A 169 19.13 -3.65 -6.31
C GLY A 169 20.42 -4.42 -6.15
N THR A 170 21.28 -3.94 -5.27
CA THR A 170 22.50 -4.65 -4.87
C THR A 170 22.27 -5.33 -3.54
N ALA A 171 22.71 -6.58 -3.40
CA ALA A 171 22.63 -7.33 -2.16
C ALA A 171 23.15 -6.52 -0.97
N ASN A 172 22.41 -6.51 0.13
CA ASN A 172 22.73 -5.79 1.37
C ASN A 172 22.93 -4.26 1.21
N GLN A 173 22.36 -3.65 0.17
CA GLN A 173 22.55 -2.22 -0.11
C GLN A 173 21.23 -1.45 -0.24
N THR A 174 20.07 -2.12 -0.15
CA THR A 174 18.77 -1.51 -0.26
C THR A 174 17.83 -2.07 0.79
N GLY A 175 17.21 -1.18 1.57
CA GLY A 175 16.14 -1.48 2.52
C GLY A 175 14.80 -0.95 2.02
N TYR A 176 13.73 -1.66 2.34
CA TYR A 176 12.35 -1.35 1.98
C TYR A 176 11.46 -1.43 3.20
N ASP A 177 10.51 -0.52 3.31
CA ASP A 177 9.53 -0.52 4.39
C ASP A 177 8.16 -0.02 3.92
N ASN A 178 7.11 -0.36 4.67
CA ASN A 178 5.72 0.05 4.38
C ASN A 178 5.30 -0.24 2.93
N ILE A 179 5.58 -1.47 2.46
CA ILE A 179 5.17 -1.90 1.12
C ILE A 179 3.64 -1.86 1.04
N THR A 180 3.14 -1.01 0.13
CA THR A 180 1.72 -0.67 0.06
C THR A 180 1.13 -1.03 -1.29
N PHE A 181 0.06 -1.83 -1.28
CA PHE A 181 -0.75 -2.19 -2.45
C PHE A 181 -2.00 -1.35 -2.53
N GLY A 182 -2.43 -1.02 -3.73
CA GLY A 182 -3.65 -0.24 -3.98
C GLY A 182 -3.46 1.28 -3.89
N SER A 183 -2.24 1.76 -3.61
CA SER A 183 -1.91 3.18 -3.52
C SER A 183 -0.51 3.45 -4.07
N SER A 184 -0.33 4.60 -4.73
CA SER A 184 0.99 5.10 -5.14
C SER A 184 1.69 5.93 -4.05
N ARG A 185 1.15 5.94 -2.82
CA ARG A 185 1.74 6.59 -1.64
C ARG A 185 1.78 5.57 -0.50
N PRO A 186 2.94 5.35 0.14
CA PRO A 186 3.07 4.41 1.25
C PRO A 186 2.15 4.79 2.42
N GLY A 187 1.52 3.80 3.02
CA GLY A 187 0.53 4.01 4.08
C GLY A 187 -0.71 4.81 3.64
N GLY A 188 -0.88 4.97 2.32
CA GLY A 188 -1.94 5.81 1.76
C GLY A 188 -3.32 5.35 2.19
N VAL A 189 -4.06 6.25 2.83
CA VAL A 189 -5.51 6.09 3.00
C VAL A 189 -6.15 6.29 1.64
N VAL A 190 -6.96 5.33 1.20
CA VAL A 190 -7.88 5.57 0.07
C VAL A 190 -8.85 6.65 0.52
N PRO A 191 -8.90 7.82 -0.10
CA PRO A 191 -9.99 8.73 0.15
C PRO A 191 -11.28 7.98 -0.20
N GLU A 192 -12.21 7.90 0.72
CA GLU A 192 -13.56 7.33 0.50
C GLU A 192 -14.51 8.42 -0.04
N PRO A 193 -14.34 8.92 -1.29
CA PRO A 193 -15.17 10.01 -1.79
C PRO A 193 -16.63 9.58 -1.91
N ALA A 194 -16.86 8.28 -2.19
CA ALA A 194 -18.20 7.73 -2.36
C ALA A 194 -18.95 7.59 -1.04
N THR A 195 -18.30 7.17 0.04
CA THR A 195 -18.93 7.01 1.34
C THR A 195 -19.35 8.36 1.93
N TRP A 196 -18.49 9.37 1.88
CA TRP A 196 -18.83 10.73 2.31
C TRP A 196 -19.94 11.35 1.45
N ALA A 197 -19.88 11.19 0.12
CA ALA A 197 -20.90 11.66 -0.81
C ALA A 197 -22.25 10.97 -0.54
N MET A 198 -22.27 9.66 -0.34
CA MET A 198 -23.47 8.90 -0.01
C MET A 198 -24.03 9.28 1.36
N MET A 199 -23.19 9.53 2.35
CA MET A 199 -23.60 9.99 3.67
C MET A 199 -24.23 11.38 3.60
N LEU A 200 -23.61 12.32 2.89
CA LEU A 200 -24.16 13.67 2.67
C LEU A 200 -25.47 13.63 1.88
N LEU A 201 -25.57 12.82 0.83
CA LEU A 201 -26.80 12.63 0.05
C LEU A 201 -27.88 11.96 0.88
N GLY A 202 -27.54 10.95 1.69
CA GLY A 202 -28.47 10.25 2.57
C GLY A 202 -29.06 11.17 3.65
N PHE A 203 -28.22 11.86 4.40
CA PHE A 203 -28.67 12.80 5.44
C PHE A 203 -29.32 14.04 4.87
N GLY A 204 -28.80 14.58 3.77
CA GLY A 204 -29.36 15.72 3.06
C GLY A 204 -30.76 15.39 2.50
N GLY A 205 -30.92 14.21 1.91
CA GLY A 205 -32.20 13.71 1.41
C GLY A 205 -33.23 13.52 2.50
N MET A 206 -32.86 12.89 3.63
CA MET A 206 -33.75 12.76 4.80
C MET A 206 -34.14 14.12 5.37
N GLY A 207 -33.22 15.06 5.48
CA GLY A 207 -33.48 16.42 5.95
C GLY A 207 -34.46 17.17 5.04
N ALA A 208 -34.33 17.03 3.73
CA ALA A 208 -35.26 17.64 2.77
C ALA A 208 -36.69 17.05 2.87
N VAL A 209 -36.81 15.73 3.03
CA VAL A 209 -38.10 15.06 3.19
C VAL A 209 -38.79 15.49 4.50
N LEU A 210 -38.07 15.56 5.61
CA LEU A 210 -38.61 16.01 6.89
C LEU A 210 -39.05 17.48 6.83
N ARG A 211 -38.31 18.34 6.16
CA ARG A 211 -38.67 19.76 6.00
C ARG A 211 -39.89 19.95 5.10
N SER A 212 -40.04 19.14 4.05
CA SER A 212 -41.24 19.17 3.20
C SER A 212 -42.51 18.74 3.93
N ARG A 213 -42.44 17.72 4.78
CA ARG A 213 -43.56 17.27 5.62
C ARG A 213 -44.01 18.33 6.63
N ARG A 214 -43.06 19.01 7.29
CA ARG A 214 -43.41 20.09 8.24
C ARG A 214 -44.17 21.26 7.59
N ARG A 215 -43.87 21.59 6.32
CA ARG A 215 -44.59 22.64 5.59
C ARG A 215 -46.04 22.28 5.24
N GLN A 216 -46.35 20.99 5.08
CA GLN A 216 -47.71 20.51 4.79
C GLN A 216 -48.63 20.56 6.01
N PHE A 217 -48.08 20.49 7.23
CA PHE A 217 -48.86 20.61 8.46
C PHE A 217 -49.05 22.07 8.94
N ALA A 218 -48.31 23.03 8.39
CA ALA A 218 -48.43 24.45 8.75
C ALA A 218 -49.45 25.23 7.87
N THR A 219 -50.05 24.58 6.88
CA THR A 219 -51.02 25.18 5.94
C THR A 219 -52.39 24.50 6.04
N ALA A 220 -52.65 23.71 7.03
CA ALA A 220 -53.98 23.18 7.41
C ALA A 220 -54.40 23.80 8.76
#